data_a97db7a1b2c4315544c06932f774bd0b
#
_entry.id   a97db7a1b2c4315544c06932f774bd0b
#
_cell.length_a   1.000
_cell.length_b   1.000
_cell.length_c   1.000
_cell.angle_alpha   90.00
_cell.angle_beta   90.00
_cell.angle_gamma   90.00
#
_symmetry.space_group_name_H-M   'P 1'
#
loop_
_entity.id
_entity.type
_entity.pdbx_description
1 polymer ?
#
loop_
_entity_poly.entity_id
_entity_poly.type
_entity_poly.pdbx_seq_one_letter_code
_entity_poly.pdbx_strand_id
1 'polypeptide(L)'
;YDYSELIAKLTLLLGAGMTIRKAWQKMVDDYLKKKEAGGAVKAVYEEMYITDCHIKAGISEYEAYEEFGHRCGTREYLKLASLLQTNLKRGTKRLRELLYQESYDAFEQRKNLAKQKGEEATTRLLIPMIMMLLVVMVIIMFPAVMSFYLT
;
A
#
# COMPACT_ATOMS: atom_id res chain seq x y z
N TYR A 1 2.60 -3.79 3.02
CA TYR A 1 3.43 -4.19 1.87
C TYR A 1 2.74 -5.23 0.99
N ASP A 2 1.98 -6.17 1.53
CA ASP A 2 1.39 -7.28 0.78
C ASP A 2 0.18 -6.87 -0.08
N TYR A 3 -0.59 -5.88 0.35
CA TYR A 3 -1.79 -5.40 -0.35
C TYR A 3 -1.48 -4.88 -1.77
N SER A 4 -0.49 -4.01 -1.93
CA SER A 4 -0.16 -3.45 -3.25
C SER A 4 0.45 -4.49 -4.19
N GLU A 5 1.20 -5.48 -3.68
CA GLU A 5 1.69 -6.61 -4.47
C GLU A 5 0.52 -7.47 -4.97
N LEU A 6 -0.44 -7.75 -4.08
CA LEU A 6 -1.64 -8.52 -4.39
C LEU A 6 -2.47 -7.82 -5.47
N ILE A 7 -2.76 -6.53 -5.30
CA ILE A 7 -3.54 -5.74 -6.27
C ILE A 7 -2.83 -5.65 -7.62
N ALA A 8 -1.51 -5.40 -7.63
CA ALA A 8 -0.74 -5.33 -8.87
C ALA A 8 -0.79 -6.65 -9.66
N LYS A 9 -0.62 -7.80 -8.97
CA LYS A 9 -0.73 -9.12 -9.59
C LYS A 9 -2.14 -9.39 -10.11
N LEU A 10 -3.16 -9.09 -9.31
CA LEU A 10 -4.55 -9.27 -9.70
C LEU A 10 -4.89 -8.43 -10.93
N THR A 11 -4.49 -7.16 -10.95
CA THR A 11 -4.69 -6.24 -12.07
C THR A 11 -3.99 -6.73 -13.34
N LEU A 12 -2.77 -7.25 -13.22
CA LEU A 12 -2.01 -7.82 -14.34
C LEU A 12 -2.72 -9.03 -14.95
N LEU A 13 -3.18 -9.96 -14.10
CA LEU A 13 -3.86 -11.18 -14.56
C LEU A 13 -5.22 -10.88 -15.20
N LEU A 14 -5.98 -9.94 -14.63
CA LEU A 14 -7.23 -9.47 -15.22
C LEU A 14 -6.96 -8.68 -16.51
N GLY A 15 -5.86 -7.94 -16.59
CA GLY A 15 -5.37 -7.27 -17.80
C GLY A 15 -5.05 -8.25 -18.92
N ALA A 16 -4.54 -9.42 -18.59
CA ALA A 16 -4.31 -10.52 -19.53
C ALA A 16 -5.58 -11.25 -19.97
N GLY A 17 -6.78 -10.79 -19.52
CA GLY A 17 -8.08 -11.35 -19.91
C GLY A 17 -8.56 -12.53 -19.06
N MET A 18 -7.91 -12.81 -17.94
CA MET A 18 -8.38 -13.85 -17.02
C MET A 18 -9.64 -13.38 -16.25
N THR A 19 -10.51 -14.34 -15.91
CA THR A 19 -11.61 -14.09 -14.98
C THR A 19 -11.08 -13.93 -13.55
N ILE A 20 -11.83 -13.26 -12.68
CA ILE A 20 -11.49 -13.09 -11.26
C ILE A 20 -11.14 -14.44 -10.63
N ARG A 21 -11.97 -15.43 -10.84
CA ARG A 21 -11.79 -16.79 -10.32
C ARG A 21 -10.46 -17.42 -10.76
N LYS A 22 -10.15 -17.37 -12.06
CA LYS A 22 -8.89 -17.91 -12.59
C LYS A 22 -7.67 -17.14 -12.11
N ALA A 23 -7.76 -15.81 -12.02
CA ALA A 23 -6.69 -14.97 -11.51
C ALA A 23 -6.41 -15.29 -10.03
N TRP A 24 -7.47 -15.44 -9.24
CA TRP A 24 -7.38 -15.83 -7.83
C TRP A 24 -6.68 -17.18 -7.64
N GLN A 25 -7.17 -18.21 -8.34
CA GLN A 25 -6.58 -19.55 -8.30
C GLN A 25 -5.10 -19.52 -8.68
N LYS A 26 -4.76 -18.83 -9.78
CA LYS A 26 -3.37 -18.73 -10.22
C LYS A 26 -2.47 -18.09 -9.16
N MET A 27 -2.93 -17.05 -8.47
CA MET A 27 -2.18 -16.41 -7.40
C MET A 27 -1.97 -17.35 -6.20
N VAL A 28 -2.98 -18.14 -5.84
CA VAL A 28 -2.90 -19.15 -4.80
C VAL A 28 -1.92 -20.27 -5.19
N ASP A 29 -2.02 -20.79 -6.41
CA ASP A 29 -1.13 -21.85 -6.91
C ASP A 29 0.34 -21.38 -6.95
N ASP A 30 0.57 -20.16 -7.42
CA ASP A 30 1.92 -19.57 -7.46
C ASP A 30 2.49 -19.37 -6.05
N TYR A 31 1.64 -19.04 -5.08
CA TYR A 31 2.03 -18.93 -3.67
C TYR A 31 2.38 -20.29 -3.07
N LEU A 32 1.54 -21.31 -3.29
CA LEU A 32 1.79 -22.66 -2.78
C LEU A 32 3.10 -23.23 -3.30
N LYS A 33 3.39 -23.09 -4.60
CA LYS A 33 4.67 -23.50 -5.19
C LYS A 33 5.86 -22.80 -4.55
N LYS A 34 5.74 -21.50 -4.27
CA LYS A 34 6.80 -20.75 -3.57
C LYS A 34 6.98 -21.20 -2.12
N LYS A 35 5.89 -21.50 -1.43
CA LYS A 35 5.90 -22.00 -0.05
C LYS A 35 6.59 -23.37 0.02
N GLU A 36 6.29 -24.28 -0.90
CA GLU A 36 6.96 -25.58 -1.01
C GLU A 36 8.47 -25.47 -1.29
N ALA A 37 8.88 -24.44 -2.04
CA ALA A 37 10.28 -24.11 -2.30
C ALA A 37 11.00 -23.38 -1.14
N GLY A 38 10.38 -23.31 0.05
CA GLY A 38 10.97 -22.66 1.24
C GLY A 38 10.80 -21.14 1.27
N GLY A 39 9.87 -20.57 0.49
CA GLY A 39 9.54 -19.16 0.50
C GLY A 39 8.84 -18.70 1.78
N ALA A 40 8.89 -17.39 2.06
CA ALA A 40 8.26 -16.81 3.23
C ALA A 40 6.74 -16.98 3.21
N VAL A 41 6.18 -17.37 4.36
CA VAL A 41 4.74 -17.46 4.57
C VAL A 41 4.16 -16.05 4.68
N LYS A 42 3.17 -15.75 3.86
CA LYS A 42 2.45 -14.48 3.86
C LYS A 42 0.99 -14.71 4.27
N ALA A 43 0.58 -14.14 5.39
CA ALA A 43 -0.75 -14.33 5.98
C ALA A 43 -1.90 -14.09 4.99
N VAL A 44 -1.79 -13.06 4.15
CA VAL A 44 -2.83 -12.73 3.15
C VAL A 44 -3.02 -13.84 2.11
N TYR A 45 -1.95 -14.47 1.66
CA TYR A 45 -2.05 -15.56 0.69
C TYR A 45 -2.58 -16.86 1.33
N GLU A 46 -2.35 -17.07 2.63
CA GLU A 46 -3.01 -18.15 3.38
C GLU A 46 -4.53 -17.92 3.43
N GLU A 47 -4.98 -16.69 3.70
CA GLU A 47 -6.39 -16.33 3.67
C GLU A 47 -7.00 -16.47 2.26
N MET A 48 -6.22 -16.15 1.22
CA MET A 48 -6.64 -16.40 -0.16
C MET A 48 -6.80 -17.90 -0.46
N TYR A 49 -5.92 -18.73 0.06
CA TYR A 49 -5.99 -20.19 -0.08
C TYR A 49 -7.24 -20.75 0.63
N ILE A 50 -7.51 -20.31 1.86
CA ILE A 50 -8.72 -20.70 2.61
C ILE A 50 -9.97 -20.31 1.81
N THR A 51 -10.00 -19.10 1.25
CA THR A 51 -11.10 -18.62 0.41
C THR A 51 -11.30 -19.50 -0.84
N ASP A 52 -10.21 -19.92 -1.48
CA ASP A 52 -10.28 -20.82 -2.65
C ASP A 52 -10.82 -22.20 -2.26
N CYS A 53 -10.45 -22.73 -1.08
CA CYS A 53 -10.99 -23.97 -0.53
C CYS A 53 -12.50 -23.85 -0.24
N HIS A 54 -12.96 -22.74 0.32
CA HIS A 54 -14.38 -22.48 0.59
C HIS A 54 -15.20 -22.49 -0.72
N ILE A 55 -14.69 -21.82 -1.76
CA ILE A 55 -15.37 -21.82 -3.06
C ILE A 55 -15.37 -23.22 -3.70
N LYS A 56 -14.29 -23.97 -3.57
CA LYS A 56 -14.23 -25.38 -4.04
C LYS A 56 -15.18 -26.29 -3.26
N ALA A 57 -15.43 -25.98 -1.99
CA ALA A 57 -16.42 -26.68 -1.14
C ALA A 57 -17.87 -26.30 -1.46
N GLY A 58 -18.13 -25.36 -2.39
CA GLY A 58 -19.47 -24.99 -2.83
C GLY A 58 -20.03 -23.70 -2.26
N ILE A 59 -19.24 -22.96 -1.45
CA ILE A 59 -19.64 -21.62 -1.02
C ILE A 59 -19.61 -20.67 -2.23
N SER A 60 -20.58 -19.76 -2.29
CA SER A 60 -20.66 -18.80 -3.40
C SER A 60 -19.41 -17.89 -3.43
N GLU A 61 -18.92 -17.54 -4.64
CA GLU A 61 -17.79 -16.63 -4.78
C GLU A 61 -18.05 -15.29 -4.09
N TYR A 62 -19.29 -14.82 -4.12
CA TYR A 62 -19.70 -13.57 -3.47
C TYR A 62 -19.46 -13.62 -1.96
N GLU A 63 -19.93 -14.65 -1.30
CA GLU A 63 -19.83 -14.87 0.14
C GLU A 63 -18.37 -15.14 0.57
N ALA A 64 -17.65 -15.95 -0.20
CA ALA A 64 -16.26 -16.28 0.07
C ALA A 64 -15.33 -15.05 0.00
N TYR A 65 -15.55 -14.11 -0.94
CA TYR A 65 -14.77 -12.86 -1.00
C TYR A 65 -15.17 -11.89 0.11
N GLU A 66 -16.42 -11.89 0.57
CA GLU A 66 -16.84 -11.11 1.73
C GLU A 66 -16.12 -11.57 2.99
N GLU A 67 -16.18 -12.88 3.27
CA GLU A 67 -15.46 -13.48 4.39
C GLU A 67 -13.96 -13.21 4.35
N PHE A 68 -13.33 -13.28 3.17
CA PHE A 68 -11.94 -12.94 2.98
C PHE A 68 -11.64 -11.51 3.45
N GLY A 69 -12.45 -10.53 3.04
CA GLY A 69 -12.31 -9.14 3.45
C GLY A 69 -12.39 -8.98 4.98
N HIS A 70 -13.35 -9.67 5.61
CA HIS A 70 -13.52 -9.64 7.06
C HIS A 70 -12.38 -10.32 7.82
N ARG A 71 -11.90 -11.48 7.36
CA ARG A 71 -10.78 -12.19 7.98
C ARG A 71 -9.47 -11.41 7.90
N CYS A 72 -9.21 -10.72 6.79
CA CYS A 72 -8.03 -9.85 6.67
C CYS A 72 -8.10 -8.62 7.58
N GLY A 73 -9.27 -8.15 8.00
CA GLY A 73 -9.49 -7.16 9.06
C GLY A 73 -9.06 -5.73 8.77
N THR A 74 -8.57 -5.41 7.57
CA THR A 74 -8.15 -4.04 7.20
C THR A 74 -9.10 -3.43 6.18
N ARG A 75 -9.18 -2.11 6.17
CA ARG A 75 -10.08 -1.36 5.28
C ARG A 75 -9.79 -1.61 3.80
N GLU A 76 -8.52 -1.80 3.45
CA GLU A 76 -8.07 -2.05 2.10
C GLU A 76 -8.62 -3.38 1.56
N TYR A 77 -8.55 -4.45 2.36
CA TYR A 77 -9.07 -5.76 1.95
C TYR A 77 -10.60 -5.81 1.94
N LEU A 78 -11.27 -5.09 2.85
CA LEU A 78 -12.74 -4.93 2.80
C LEU A 78 -13.17 -4.20 1.52
N LYS A 79 -12.45 -3.16 1.13
CA LYS A 79 -12.69 -2.44 -0.13
C LYS A 79 -12.47 -3.35 -1.34
N LEU A 80 -11.39 -4.13 -1.34
CA LEU A 80 -11.12 -5.11 -2.39
C LEU A 80 -12.24 -6.15 -2.49
N ALA A 81 -12.68 -6.73 -1.37
CA ALA A 81 -13.77 -7.68 -1.33
C ALA A 81 -15.06 -7.10 -1.94
N SER A 82 -15.43 -5.89 -1.56
CA SER A 82 -16.58 -5.17 -2.10
C SER A 82 -16.46 -4.92 -3.62
N LEU A 83 -15.26 -4.58 -4.10
CA LEU A 83 -15.00 -4.42 -5.53
C LEU A 83 -15.14 -5.75 -6.29
N LEU A 84 -14.62 -6.85 -5.75
CA LEU A 84 -14.77 -8.18 -6.33
C LEU A 84 -16.24 -8.60 -6.41
N GLN A 85 -17.01 -8.41 -5.34
CA GLN A 85 -18.43 -8.70 -5.27
C GLN A 85 -19.25 -7.89 -6.29
N THR A 86 -18.98 -6.59 -6.38
CA THR A 86 -19.68 -5.69 -7.31
C THR A 86 -19.45 -6.12 -8.76
N ASN A 87 -18.28 -6.64 -9.07
CA ASN A 87 -17.90 -7.02 -10.42
C ASN A 87 -18.33 -8.43 -10.83
N LEU A 88 -18.57 -9.32 -9.87
CA LEU A 88 -19.29 -10.58 -10.14
C LEU A 88 -20.68 -10.31 -10.72
N LYS A 89 -21.32 -9.19 -10.30
CA LYS A 89 -22.65 -8.78 -10.79
C LYS A 89 -22.62 -7.96 -12.08
N ARG A 90 -21.55 -7.23 -12.39
CA ARG A 90 -21.50 -6.20 -13.45
C ARG A 90 -20.52 -6.44 -14.60
N GLY A 91 -19.67 -7.47 -14.53
CA GLY A 91 -18.70 -7.81 -15.59
C GLY A 91 -17.30 -7.16 -15.43
N THR A 92 -16.31 -7.85 -15.99
CA THR A 92 -14.87 -7.68 -15.71
C THR A 92 -14.23 -6.38 -16.24
N LYS A 93 -14.83 -5.68 -17.22
CA LYS A 93 -14.22 -4.48 -17.83
C LYS A 93 -14.07 -3.31 -16.85
N ARG A 94 -15.09 -3.04 -16.05
CA ARG A 94 -15.10 -1.93 -15.09
C ARG A 94 -14.21 -2.21 -13.87
N LEU A 95 -14.08 -3.49 -13.50
CA LEU A 95 -13.19 -3.91 -12.42
C LEU A 95 -11.73 -3.59 -12.74
N ARG A 96 -11.28 -3.86 -13.96
CA ARG A 96 -9.92 -3.57 -14.38
C ARG A 96 -9.56 -2.10 -14.19
N GLU A 97 -10.44 -1.20 -14.55
CA GLU A 97 -10.23 0.25 -14.45
C GLU A 97 -10.18 0.71 -12.98
N LEU A 98 -11.08 0.18 -12.14
CA LEU A 98 -11.08 0.48 -10.70
C LEU A 98 -9.88 -0.11 -9.97
N LEU A 99 -9.45 -1.33 -10.32
CA LEU A 99 -8.25 -1.94 -9.75
C LEU A 99 -6.97 -1.23 -10.21
N TYR A 100 -6.95 -0.70 -11.43
CA TYR A 100 -5.82 0.09 -11.92
C TYR A 100 -5.69 1.40 -11.11
N GLN A 101 -6.79 2.09 -10.83
CA GLN A 101 -6.81 3.26 -9.95
C GLN A 101 -6.38 2.91 -8.53
N GLU A 102 -6.89 1.82 -7.95
CA GLU A 102 -6.51 1.37 -6.62
C GLU A 102 -5.03 0.98 -6.52
N SER A 103 -4.49 0.35 -7.55
CA SER A 103 -3.05 0.05 -7.66
C SER A 103 -2.20 1.31 -7.69
N TYR A 104 -2.64 2.34 -8.41
CA TYR A 104 -1.96 3.62 -8.49
C TYR A 104 -1.98 4.35 -7.14
N ASP A 105 -3.13 4.42 -6.49
CA ASP A 105 -3.30 5.05 -5.18
C ASP A 105 -2.46 4.34 -4.09
N ALA A 106 -2.43 3.01 -4.10
CA ALA A 106 -1.61 2.23 -3.18
C ALA A 106 -0.09 2.45 -3.40
N PHE A 107 0.32 2.69 -4.64
CA PHE A 107 1.71 2.99 -4.98
C PHE A 107 2.09 4.42 -4.58
N GLU A 108 1.20 5.37 -4.76
CA GLU A 108 1.41 6.77 -4.40
C GLU A 108 1.45 6.97 -2.89
N GLN A 109 0.62 6.28 -2.12
CA GLN A 109 0.70 6.28 -0.65
C GLN A 109 2.06 5.76 -0.14
N ARG A 110 2.63 4.72 -0.77
CA ARG A 110 3.98 4.24 -0.43
C ARG A 110 5.06 5.28 -0.73
N LYS A 111 4.97 5.93 -1.89
CA LYS A 111 5.90 6.98 -2.30
C LYS A 111 5.86 8.17 -1.33
N ASN A 112 4.65 8.56 -0.89
CA ASN A 112 4.46 9.66 0.05
C ASN A 112 4.97 9.31 1.45
N LEU A 113 4.76 8.08 1.94
CA LEU A 113 5.34 7.61 3.20
C LEU A 113 6.89 7.56 3.17
N ALA A 114 7.48 7.19 2.03
CA ALA A 114 8.92 7.22 1.86
C ALA A 114 9.46 8.65 1.80
N LYS A 115 8.73 9.58 1.16
CA LYS A 115 9.07 11.01 1.13
C LYS A 115 8.97 11.65 2.50
N GLN A 116 7.89 11.41 3.26
CA GLN A 116 7.73 11.94 4.62
C GLN A 116 8.89 11.54 5.54
N LYS A 117 9.32 10.29 5.49
CA LYS A 117 10.50 9.83 6.26
C LYS A 117 11.81 10.48 5.80
N GLY A 118 11.93 10.84 4.52
CA GLY A 118 13.07 11.57 3.99
C GLY A 118 13.06 13.06 4.37
N GLU A 119 11.89 13.70 4.34
CA GLU A 119 11.71 15.11 4.68
C GLU A 119 11.86 15.38 6.19
N GLU A 120 11.46 14.46 7.07
CA GLU A 120 11.73 14.56 8.51
C GLU A 120 13.24 14.59 8.83
N ALA A 121 14.05 13.85 8.08
CA ALA A 121 15.50 13.88 8.25
C ALA A 121 16.10 15.21 7.80
N THR A 122 15.59 15.80 6.72
CA THR A 122 16.08 17.08 6.18
C THR A 122 15.69 18.26 7.07
N THR A 123 14.45 18.25 7.61
CA THR A 123 13.98 19.32 8.52
C THR A 123 14.73 19.30 9.85
N ARG A 124 15.12 18.14 10.36
CA ARG A 124 15.96 18.01 11.57
C ARG A 124 17.35 18.59 11.40
N LEU A 125 17.89 18.61 10.18
CA LEU A 125 19.20 19.21 9.88
C LEU A 125 19.13 20.74 9.72
N LEU A 126 17.95 21.31 9.40
CA LEU A 126 17.75 22.76 9.26
C LEU A 126 17.75 23.49 10.62
N ILE A 127 17.28 22.85 11.69
CA ILE A 127 17.19 23.45 13.04
C ILE A 127 18.56 23.91 13.56
N PRO A 128 19.64 23.08 13.54
CA PRO A 128 20.96 23.52 14.00
C PRO A 128 21.56 24.62 13.11
N MET A 129 21.26 24.63 11.81
CA MET A 129 21.74 25.66 10.90
C MET A 129 21.14 27.03 11.18
N ILE A 130 19.82 27.09 11.51
CA ILE A 130 19.13 28.33 11.89
C ILE A 130 19.63 28.83 13.24
N MET A 131 19.85 27.94 14.21
CA MET A 131 20.44 28.31 15.51
C MET A 131 21.81 28.91 15.38
N MET A 132 22.68 28.37 14.51
CA MET A 132 23.99 28.88 14.28
C MET A 132 23.98 30.27 13.61
N LEU A 133 23.02 30.47 12.68
CA LEU A 133 22.83 31.77 12.02
C LEU A 133 22.38 32.85 13.04
N LEU A 134 21.50 32.51 13.98
CA LEU A 134 21.07 33.42 15.04
C LEU A 134 22.20 33.80 15.97
N VAL A 135 23.04 32.85 16.38
CA VAL A 135 24.20 33.12 17.22
C VAL A 135 25.20 34.07 16.53
N VAL A 136 25.50 33.83 15.25
CA VAL A 136 26.37 34.69 14.46
C VAL A 136 25.78 36.09 14.33
N MET A 137 24.49 36.24 14.12
CA MET A 137 23.80 37.51 14.01
C MET A 137 23.89 38.33 15.32
N VAL A 138 23.72 37.66 16.48
CA VAL A 138 23.88 38.29 17.80
C VAL A 138 25.30 38.76 18.04
N ILE A 139 26.32 37.97 17.66
CA ILE A 139 27.73 38.31 17.84
C ILE A 139 28.11 39.55 16.99
N ILE A 140 27.54 39.68 15.79
CA ILE A 140 27.81 40.85 14.92
C ILE A 140 27.01 42.08 15.38
N MET A 141 25.81 41.92 15.86
CA MET A 141 24.99 43.05 16.35
C MET A 141 25.52 43.66 17.66
N PHE A 142 26.13 42.83 18.53
CA PHE A 142 26.63 43.30 19.82
C PHE A 142 27.67 44.43 19.72
N PRO A 143 28.78 44.31 18.92
CA PRO A 143 29.74 45.38 18.76
C PRO A 143 29.20 46.59 17.98
N ALA A 144 28.22 46.36 17.06
CA ALA A 144 27.61 47.45 16.30
C ALA A 144 26.76 48.36 17.21
N VAL A 145 25.97 47.76 18.14
CA VAL A 145 25.17 48.52 19.11
C VAL A 145 26.05 49.23 20.12
N MET A 146 27.12 48.59 20.61
CA MET A 146 28.08 49.23 21.52
C MET A 146 28.82 50.41 20.87
N SER A 147 29.20 50.28 19.62
CA SER A 147 29.82 51.39 18.88
C SER A 147 28.91 52.60 18.71
N PHE A 148 27.63 52.36 18.55
CA PHE A 148 26.62 53.42 18.43
C PHE A 148 26.29 54.10 19.77
N TYR A 149 26.45 53.40 20.89
CA TYR A 149 26.16 53.93 22.23
C TYR A 149 27.36 54.72 22.82
N LEU A 150 28.57 54.55 22.29
CA LEU A 150 29.79 55.20 22.74
C LEU A 150 30.20 56.44 21.88
N THR A 151 29.41 56.78 20.86
CA THR A 151 29.58 58.01 20.06
C THR A 151 28.46 58.99 20.37
#